data_5f8ab3301053e1186f79e5253c499bc8
#
_entry.id   5f8ab3301053e1186f79e5253c499bc8
#
_cell.length_a   1.000
_cell.length_b   1.000
_cell.length_c   1.000
_cell.angle_alpha   90.00
_cell.angle_beta   90.00
_cell.angle_gamma   90.00
#
_symmetry.space_group_name_H-M   'P 1'
#
loop_
_entity.id
_entity.type
_entity.pdbx_description
1 polymer ?
#
loop_
_entity_poly.entity_id
_entity_poly.type
_entity_poly.pdbx_seq_one_letter_code
_entity_poly.pdbx_strand_id
1 'polypeptide(L)'
;MLELQHISYDVEQDGDNKGILHDIDLKINERFVAITGPNGGGKSTLAKVIAGILTPTQGRILFNGEDITGLSITERARKGISFAFQQPVRFKGLTVKDLITLASGKDIGVPEACSYLSEVGLCAKDYIDREVDASLSGGELK
;
A
#
# COMPACT_ATOMS: atom_id res chain seq x y z
N MET A 1 9.75 -10.32 -7.96
CA MET A 1 10.44 -9.34 -8.83
C MET A 1 9.46 -8.26 -9.26
N LEU A 2 9.79 -6.99 -9.06
CA LEU A 2 9.03 -5.83 -9.56
C LEU A 2 9.91 -5.09 -10.57
N GLU A 3 9.32 -4.74 -11.72
CA GLU A 3 10.03 -3.99 -12.77
C GLU A 3 9.15 -2.85 -13.26
N LEU A 4 9.71 -1.66 -13.30
CA LEU A 4 9.14 -0.45 -13.86
C LEU A 4 9.87 -0.14 -15.15
N GLN A 5 9.13 0.10 -16.23
CA GLN A 5 9.67 0.39 -17.55
C GLN A 5 9.10 1.71 -18.05
N HIS A 6 9.95 2.72 -18.17
CA HIS A 6 9.61 4.05 -18.70
C HIS A 6 8.42 4.71 -17.99
N ILE A 7 8.32 4.55 -16.65
CA ILE A 7 7.19 5.08 -15.88
C ILE A 7 7.27 6.60 -15.81
N SER A 8 6.24 7.26 -16.34
CA SER A 8 6.01 8.69 -16.16
C SER A 8 4.63 8.92 -15.53
N TYR A 9 4.53 9.99 -14.74
CA TYR A 9 3.28 10.42 -14.15
C TYR A 9 3.19 11.94 -14.11
N ASP A 10 2.18 12.48 -14.80
CA ASP A 10 1.91 13.90 -14.91
C ASP A 10 0.59 14.22 -14.21
N VAL A 11 0.51 15.40 -13.61
CA VAL A 11 -0.71 15.96 -13.02
C VAL A 11 -1.06 17.24 -13.75
N GLU A 12 -2.30 17.36 -14.17
CA GLU A 12 -2.84 18.60 -14.67
C GLU A 12 -3.09 19.56 -13.50
N GLN A 13 -2.38 20.68 -13.46
CA GLN A 13 -2.53 21.71 -12.45
C GLN A 13 -2.60 23.08 -13.16
N ASP A 14 -3.70 23.83 -12.96
CA ASP A 14 -3.92 25.17 -13.52
C ASP A 14 -3.81 25.25 -15.04
N GLY A 15 -4.14 24.15 -15.75
CA GLY A 15 -4.06 24.07 -17.23
C GLY A 15 -2.68 23.69 -17.77
N ASP A 16 -1.69 23.50 -16.90
CA ASP A 16 -0.36 23.01 -17.26
C ASP A 16 -0.16 21.56 -16.76
N ASN A 17 0.46 20.74 -17.60
CA ASN A 17 0.89 19.40 -17.22
C ASN A 17 2.21 19.47 -16.44
N LYS A 18 2.15 19.18 -15.14
CA LYS A 18 3.33 19.09 -14.29
C LYS A 18 3.75 17.63 -14.15
N GLY A 19 4.89 17.28 -14.72
CA GLY A 19 5.49 15.98 -14.53
C GLY A 19 6.00 15.79 -13.10
N ILE A 20 5.59 14.69 -12.46
CA ILE A 20 6.05 14.29 -11.12
C ILE A 20 7.02 13.13 -11.20
N LEU A 21 6.79 12.19 -12.10
CA LEU A 21 7.70 11.09 -12.41
C LEU A 21 8.09 11.19 -13.88
N HIS A 22 9.37 11.06 -14.16
CA HIS A 22 9.92 11.21 -15.50
C HIS A 22 10.75 9.98 -15.85
N ASP A 23 10.23 9.17 -16.77
CA ASP A 23 10.94 8.04 -17.41
C ASP A 23 11.70 7.16 -16.43
N ILE A 24 10.98 6.64 -15.42
CA ILE A 24 11.57 5.81 -14.36
C ILE A 24 11.72 4.38 -14.83
N ASP A 25 12.95 3.92 -14.91
CA ASP A 25 13.32 2.54 -15.11
C ASP A 25 13.91 1.97 -13.81
N LEU A 26 13.29 0.91 -13.28
CA LEU A 26 13.70 0.32 -12.00
C LEU A 26 13.39 -1.16 -11.99
N LYS A 27 14.35 -1.97 -11.58
CA LYS A 27 14.17 -3.40 -11.37
C LYS A 27 14.53 -3.78 -9.94
N ILE A 28 13.57 -4.35 -9.23
CA ILE A 28 13.68 -4.73 -7.83
C ILE A 28 13.59 -6.25 -7.72
N ASN A 29 14.69 -6.86 -7.29
CA ASN A 29 14.79 -8.29 -6.99
C ASN A 29 15.03 -8.54 -5.51
N GLU A 30 15.43 -7.52 -4.78
CA GLU A 30 15.81 -7.55 -3.39
C GLU A 30 14.58 -7.67 -2.49
N ARG A 31 14.75 -8.26 -1.31
CA ARG A 31 13.69 -8.37 -0.30
C ARG A 31 13.38 -7.04 0.40
N PHE A 32 14.36 -6.15 0.44
CA PHE A 32 14.24 -4.85 1.07
C PHE A 32 14.92 -3.80 0.20
N VAL A 33 14.18 -2.75 -0.13
CA VAL A 33 14.69 -1.60 -0.90
C VAL A 33 14.21 -0.31 -0.25
N ALA A 34 15.12 0.64 -0.07
CA ALA A 34 14.81 1.97 0.42
C ALA A 34 14.86 2.98 -0.73
N ILE A 35 13.78 3.75 -0.91
CA ILE A 35 13.73 4.87 -1.85
C ILE A 35 13.93 6.17 -1.06
N THR A 36 15.05 6.85 -1.31
CA THR A 36 15.44 8.08 -0.63
C THR A 36 15.46 9.27 -1.59
N GLY A 37 15.44 10.48 -1.06
CA GLY A 37 15.50 11.70 -1.86
C GLY A 37 14.76 12.87 -1.20
N PRO A 38 14.80 14.07 -1.80
CA PRO A 38 14.20 15.28 -1.24
C PRO A 38 12.68 15.17 -1.13
N ASN A 39 12.10 16.03 -0.27
CA ASN A 39 10.65 16.17 -0.21
C ASN A 39 10.12 16.74 -1.53
N GLY A 40 8.98 16.21 -2.01
CA GLY A 40 8.44 16.57 -3.32
C GLY A 40 9.06 15.80 -4.50
N GLY A 41 10.10 14.96 -4.28
CA GLY A 41 10.77 14.18 -5.33
C GLY A 41 9.99 12.95 -5.85
N GLY A 42 8.67 12.90 -5.72
CA GLY A 42 7.86 11.84 -6.34
C GLY A 42 7.85 10.48 -5.62
N LYS A 43 8.56 10.29 -4.50
CA LYS A 43 8.66 8.98 -3.80
C LYS A 43 7.31 8.37 -3.46
N SER A 44 6.43 9.14 -2.83
CA SER A 44 5.09 8.69 -2.46
C SER A 44 4.20 8.48 -3.69
N THR A 45 4.42 9.27 -4.75
CA THR A 45 3.73 9.12 -6.03
C THR A 45 4.12 7.80 -6.69
N LEU A 46 5.42 7.49 -6.74
CA LEU A 46 5.92 6.22 -7.28
C LEU A 46 5.31 5.01 -6.53
N ALA A 47 5.29 5.05 -5.20
CA ALA A 47 4.69 4.00 -4.39
C ALA A 47 3.18 3.84 -4.67
N LYS A 48 2.45 4.96 -4.84
CA LYS A 48 1.02 4.93 -5.22
C LYS A 48 0.79 4.39 -6.64
N VAL A 49 1.68 4.70 -7.58
CA VAL A 49 1.64 4.15 -8.94
C VAL A 49 1.87 2.63 -8.91
N ILE A 50 2.83 2.15 -8.15
CA ILE A 50 3.08 0.71 -7.98
C ILE A 50 1.87 0.01 -7.34
N ALA A 51 1.25 0.61 -6.34
CA ALA A 51 0.07 0.07 -5.67
C ALA A 51 -1.22 0.13 -6.53
N GLY A 52 -1.24 0.87 -7.64
CA GLY A 52 -2.41 1.07 -8.49
C GLY A 52 -3.41 2.11 -7.96
N ILE A 53 -2.98 2.94 -7.00
CA ILE A 53 -3.76 4.10 -6.51
C ILE A 53 -3.73 5.23 -7.55
N LEU A 54 -2.61 5.35 -8.26
CA LEU A 54 -2.43 6.27 -9.39
C LEU A 54 -2.10 5.46 -10.64
N THR A 55 -2.67 5.86 -11.78
CA THR A 55 -2.35 5.26 -13.06
C THR A 55 -1.22 6.05 -13.71
N PRO A 56 -0.11 5.41 -14.13
CA PRO A 56 0.96 6.13 -14.82
C PRO A 56 0.46 6.70 -16.15
N THR A 57 0.99 7.86 -16.56
CA THR A 57 0.68 8.45 -17.86
C THR A 57 1.39 7.72 -19.00
N GLN A 58 2.55 7.14 -18.71
CA GLN A 58 3.33 6.33 -19.66
C GLN A 58 4.06 5.21 -18.92
N GLY A 59 4.47 4.20 -19.70
CA GLY A 59 5.28 3.10 -19.23
C GLY A 59 4.49 1.88 -18.81
N ARG A 60 5.19 0.88 -18.26
CA ARG A 60 4.62 -0.40 -17.81
C ARG A 60 5.18 -0.83 -16.47
N ILE A 61 4.35 -1.55 -15.73
CA ILE A 61 4.71 -2.16 -14.44
C ILE A 61 4.58 -3.67 -14.58
N LEU A 62 5.67 -4.38 -14.37
CA LEU A 62 5.69 -5.84 -14.39
C LEU A 62 5.88 -6.37 -12.96
N PHE A 63 5.04 -7.29 -12.55
CA PHE A 63 5.18 -8.00 -11.27
C PHE A 63 5.32 -9.50 -11.53
N ASN A 64 6.46 -10.07 -11.16
CA ASN A 64 6.83 -11.46 -11.47
C ASN A 64 6.70 -11.82 -12.97
N GLY A 65 7.02 -10.86 -13.84
CA GLY A 65 6.96 -11.02 -15.30
C GLY A 65 5.58 -10.75 -15.91
N GLU A 66 4.55 -10.52 -15.12
CA GLU A 66 3.20 -10.20 -15.58
C GLU A 66 2.99 -8.68 -15.61
N ASP A 67 2.41 -8.16 -16.68
CA ASP A 67 2.03 -6.76 -16.79
C ASP A 67 0.81 -6.46 -15.91
N ILE A 68 1.01 -5.62 -14.91
CA ILE A 68 -0.02 -5.20 -13.95
C ILE A 68 -0.44 -3.75 -14.14
N THR A 69 0.01 -3.07 -15.19
CA THR A 69 -0.18 -1.63 -15.39
C THR A 69 -1.65 -1.23 -15.37
N GLY A 70 -2.50 -1.98 -16.06
CA GLY A 70 -3.95 -1.74 -16.13
C GLY A 70 -4.77 -2.35 -14.99
N LEU A 71 -4.15 -3.09 -14.06
CA LEU A 71 -4.87 -3.73 -12.98
C LEU A 71 -5.29 -2.73 -11.90
N SER A 72 -6.50 -2.91 -11.36
CA SER A 72 -7.02 -2.16 -10.23
C SER A 72 -6.24 -2.45 -8.93
N ILE A 73 -6.40 -1.59 -7.93
CA ILE A 73 -5.85 -1.79 -6.57
C ILE A 73 -6.22 -3.18 -6.03
N THR A 74 -7.48 -3.59 -6.19
CA THR A 74 -7.98 -4.88 -5.69
C THR A 74 -7.30 -6.06 -6.38
N GLU A 75 -7.10 -6.00 -7.69
CA GLU A 75 -6.43 -7.05 -8.44
C GLU A 75 -4.95 -7.14 -8.07
N ARG A 76 -4.28 -6.00 -7.89
CA ARG A 76 -2.89 -5.96 -7.40
C ARG A 76 -2.77 -6.48 -5.97
N ALA A 77 -3.73 -6.17 -5.10
CA ALA A 77 -3.77 -6.69 -3.73
C ALA A 77 -3.90 -8.23 -3.72
N ARG A 78 -4.74 -8.79 -4.59
CA ARG A 78 -4.86 -10.27 -4.76
C ARG A 78 -3.59 -10.92 -5.27
N LYS A 79 -2.72 -10.19 -5.95
CA LYS A 79 -1.39 -10.65 -6.37
C LYS A 79 -0.32 -10.50 -5.27
N GLY A 80 -0.69 -9.94 -4.10
CA GLY A 80 0.21 -9.78 -2.96
C GLY A 80 0.88 -8.40 -2.87
N ILE A 81 0.41 -7.41 -3.63
CA ILE A 81 0.91 -6.03 -3.52
C ILE A 81 0.05 -5.29 -2.49
N SER A 82 0.64 -4.89 -1.38
CA SER A 82 0.00 -4.08 -0.35
C SER A 82 0.65 -2.71 -0.22
N PHE A 83 -0.11 -1.74 0.29
CA PHE A 83 0.35 -0.37 0.47
C PHE A 83 0.01 0.12 1.88
N ALA A 84 1.02 0.54 2.63
CA ALA A 84 0.84 1.17 3.93
C ALA A 84 0.87 2.69 3.77
N PHE A 85 -0.23 3.35 4.14
CA PHE A 85 -0.33 4.80 4.08
C PHE A 85 0.58 5.47 5.13
N GLN A 86 1.18 6.60 4.79
CA GLN A 86 1.99 7.39 5.71
C GLN A 86 1.16 7.89 6.88
N GLN A 87 -0.08 8.32 6.62
CA GLN A 87 -1.06 8.63 7.66
C GLN A 87 -1.97 7.41 7.86
N PRO A 88 -2.17 6.96 9.10
CA PRO A 88 -3.05 5.84 9.39
C PRO A 88 -4.47 6.13 8.90
N VAL A 89 -5.06 5.16 8.22
CA VAL A 89 -6.47 5.22 7.81
C VAL A 89 -7.33 4.80 8.99
N ARG A 90 -8.39 5.55 9.25
CA ARG A 90 -9.35 5.26 10.31
C ARG A 90 -10.65 4.76 9.70
N PHE A 91 -11.20 3.71 10.27
CA PHE A 91 -12.43 3.08 9.83
C PHE A 91 -13.46 3.12 10.95
N LYS A 92 -14.32 4.12 10.94
CA LYS A 92 -15.38 4.25 11.95
C LYS A 92 -16.34 3.06 11.88
N GLY A 93 -16.56 2.42 13.03
CA GLY A 93 -17.48 1.29 13.12
C GLY A 93 -16.89 -0.06 12.71
N LEU A 94 -15.58 -0.15 12.43
CA LEU A 94 -14.89 -1.41 12.20
C LEU A 94 -13.90 -1.68 13.33
N THR A 95 -13.92 -2.91 13.82
CA THR A 95 -12.94 -3.37 14.82
C THR A 95 -11.65 -3.87 14.14
N VAL A 96 -10.60 -4.03 14.92
CA VAL A 96 -9.35 -4.66 14.46
C VAL A 96 -9.64 -6.06 13.91
N LYS A 97 -10.50 -6.83 14.57
CA LYS A 97 -10.92 -8.17 14.10
C LYS A 97 -11.59 -8.09 12.72
N ASP A 98 -12.50 -7.14 12.52
CA ASP A 98 -13.18 -6.98 11.24
C ASP A 98 -12.19 -6.70 10.11
N LEU A 99 -11.20 -5.84 10.35
CA LEU A 99 -10.17 -5.54 9.35
C LEU A 99 -9.29 -6.74 9.03
N ILE A 100 -8.87 -7.50 10.05
CA ILE A 100 -8.06 -8.71 9.84
C ILE A 100 -8.86 -9.76 9.06
N THR A 101 -10.15 -9.93 9.40
CA THR A 101 -11.08 -10.84 8.70
C THR A 101 -11.24 -10.43 7.24
N LEU A 102 -11.50 -9.15 6.97
CA LEU A 102 -11.59 -8.61 5.61
C LEU A 102 -10.30 -8.82 4.80
N ALA A 103 -9.15 -8.55 5.42
CA ALA A 103 -7.86 -8.69 4.78
C ALA A 103 -7.51 -10.16 4.47
N SER A 104 -7.90 -11.09 5.33
CA SER A 104 -7.67 -12.52 5.14
C SER A 104 -8.57 -13.14 4.06
N GLY A 105 -9.69 -12.49 3.73
CA GLY A 105 -10.69 -13.01 2.80
C GLY A 105 -11.45 -14.25 3.31
N LYS A 106 -11.30 -14.61 4.58
CA LYS A 106 -11.96 -15.74 5.24
C LYS A 106 -12.34 -15.32 6.66
N ASP A 107 -13.35 -15.99 7.24
CA ASP A 107 -13.66 -15.82 8.65
C ASP A 107 -12.52 -16.46 9.48
N ILE A 108 -11.80 -15.62 10.20
CA ILE A 108 -10.70 -16.06 11.07
C ILE A 108 -11.16 -16.09 12.52
N GLY A 109 -10.77 -17.17 13.20
CA GLY A 109 -11.01 -17.29 14.63
C GLY A 109 -10.12 -16.36 15.47
N VAL A 110 -10.55 -16.07 16.69
CA VAL A 110 -9.80 -15.26 17.64
C VAL A 110 -8.35 -15.73 17.81
N PRO A 111 -8.04 -17.06 17.91
CA PRO A 111 -6.66 -17.51 18.04
C PRO A 111 -5.76 -17.14 16.85
N GLU A 112 -6.28 -17.21 15.62
CA GLU A 112 -5.54 -16.85 14.41
C GLU A 112 -5.31 -15.34 14.33
N ALA A 113 -6.32 -14.53 14.66
CA ALA A 113 -6.18 -13.07 14.75
C ALA A 113 -5.17 -12.66 15.84
N CYS A 114 -5.15 -13.39 16.98
CA CYS A 114 -4.17 -13.20 18.03
C CYS A 114 -2.74 -13.44 17.54
N SER A 115 -2.52 -14.43 16.68
CA SER A 115 -1.20 -14.72 16.11
C SER A 115 -0.68 -13.53 15.32
N TYR A 116 -1.50 -12.96 14.41
CA TYR A 116 -1.11 -11.79 13.61
C TYR A 116 -0.79 -10.56 14.48
N LEU A 117 -1.62 -10.28 15.49
CA LEU A 117 -1.37 -9.15 16.39
C LEU A 117 -0.08 -9.33 17.21
N SER A 118 0.20 -10.56 17.65
CA SER A 118 1.42 -10.88 18.39
C SER A 118 2.70 -10.69 17.56
N GLU A 119 2.65 -10.95 16.25
CA GLU A 119 3.79 -10.73 15.34
C GLU A 119 4.21 -9.25 15.25
N VAL A 120 3.25 -8.33 15.44
CA VAL A 120 3.52 -6.88 15.46
C VAL A 120 3.62 -6.31 16.89
N GLY A 121 3.66 -7.18 17.90
CA GLY A 121 3.85 -6.79 19.30
C GLY A 121 2.59 -6.26 19.99
N LEU A 122 1.41 -6.47 19.42
CA LEU A 122 0.14 -6.07 20.02
C LEU A 122 -0.48 -7.23 20.80
N CYS A 123 -1.02 -6.93 22.01
CA CYS A 123 -1.78 -7.90 22.78
C CYS A 123 -3.19 -8.01 22.19
N ALA A 124 -3.51 -9.16 21.60
CA ALA A 124 -4.82 -9.37 20.98
C ALA A 124 -5.98 -9.17 21.95
N LYS A 125 -5.83 -9.57 23.22
CA LYS A 125 -6.86 -9.39 24.24
C LYS A 125 -7.26 -7.92 24.43
N ASP A 126 -6.31 -7.01 24.23
CA ASP A 126 -6.52 -5.59 24.46
C ASP A 126 -6.97 -4.84 23.19
N TYR A 127 -6.74 -5.41 22.01
CA TYR A 127 -6.94 -4.72 20.74
C TYR A 127 -7.97 -5.31 19.81
N ILE A 128 -8.26 -6.61 19.89
CA ILE A 128 -9.03 -7.34 18.89
C ILE A 128 -10.44 -6.78 18.66
N ASP A 129 -11.10 -6.35 19.74
CA ASP A 129 -12.46 -5.80 19.71
C ASP A 129 -12.49 -4.26 19.71
N ARG A 130 -11.32 -3.59 19.66
CA ARG A 130 -11.27 -2.13 19.59
C ARG A 130 -11.61 -1.64 18.20
N GLU A 131 -12.36 -0.54 18.14
CA GLU A 131 -12.58 0.17 16.87
C GLU A 131 -11.28 0.79 16.36
N VAL A 132 -11.13 0.78 15.04
CA VAL A 132 -9.98 1.39 14.34
C VAL A 132 -10.25 2.88 14.13
N ASP A 133 -10.30 3.61 15.23
CA ASP A 133 -10.66 5.02 15.26
C ASP A 133 -9.54 5.92 15.85
N ALA A 134 -9.93 7.10 16.32
CA ALA A 134 -9.00 8.07 16.90
C ALA A 134 -8.48 7.69 18.28
N SER A 135 -9.01 6.66 18.92
CA SER A 135 -8.57 6.19 20.24
C SER A 135 -7.26 5.38 20.16
N LEU A 136 -6.94 4.86 18.97
CA LEU A 136 -5.67 4.17 18.72
C LEU A 136 -4.56 5.21 18.44
N SER A 137 -3.40 5.00 19.02
CA SER A 137 -2.21 5.81 18.74
C SER A 137 -1.71 5.60 17.30
N GLY A 138 -0.90 6.53 16.80
CA GLY A 138 -0.33 6.40 15.44
C GLY A 138 0.53 5.15 15.24
N GLY A 139 1.14 4.60 16.29
CA GLY A 139 1.89 3.35 16.26
C GLY A 139 1.00 2.11 16.22
N GLU A 140 -0.09 2.14 16.97
CA GLU A 140 -1.08 1.04 17.02
C GLU A 140 -1.88 0.91 15.72
N LEU A 141 -2.02 2.01 14.95
CA LEU A 141 -2.72 2.05 13.66
C LEU A 141 -1.83 1.66 12.47
N LYS A 142 -0.51 1.55 12.64
CA LYS A 142 0.45 1.15 11.62
C LYS A 142 0.82 -0.32 11.73
#